data_1f30f0e9eaa49c42580eaec35ecebeb4
#
_entry.id   1f30f0e9eaa49c42580eaec35ecebeb4
#
_cell.length_a   1.000
_cell.length_b   1.000
_cell.length_c   1.000
_cell.angle_alpha   90.00
_cell.angle_beta   90.00
_cell.angle_gamma   90.00
#
_symmetry.space_group_name_H-M   'P 1'
#
loop_
_entity.id
_entity.type
_entity.pdbx_description
1 polymer ?
#
loop_
_entity_poly.entity_id
_entity_poly.type
_entity_poly.pdbx_seq_one_letter_code
_entity_poly.pdbx_strand_id
1 'polypeptide(L)'
;MIIKEATLDDIPRIVDLWIEFMKEHDNLIINENPKLKEFEVKDKNMGESYKEFLKSHIESPDGIVFIVQENEEIVGYALLFIKDEIPIYQNKKIGYASDLYVKKNFRNKGISSKLRDKALEWFKEKGMKFVAAPLHSDNKFAHSVYKKWGFFDYKIEMRKKI
;
A
#
# COMPACT_ATOMS: atom_id res chain seq x y z
N MET A 1 -16.37 8.49 11.14
CA MET A 1 -15.18 7.83 10.52
C MET A 1 -14.92 6.49 11.19
N ILE A 2 -14.94 5.40 10.42
CA ILE A 2 -14.79 4.02 10.90
C ILE A 2 -13.67 3.35 10.09
N ILE A 3 -12.83 2.57 10.76
CA ILE A 3 -11.87 1.67 10.09
C ILE A 3 -12.38 0.25 10.25
N LYS A 4 -12.53 -0.45 9.15
CA LYS A 4 -13.02 -1.83 9.11
C LYS A 4 -12.29 -2.65 8.04
N GLU A 5 -12.42 -3.96 8.13
CA GLU A 5 -11.99 -4.86 7.07
C GLU A 5 -12.89 -4.69 5.84
N ALA A 6 -12.27 -4.69 4.66
CA ALA A 6 -13.00 -4.66 3.40
C ALA A 6 -13.59 -6.03 3.08
N THR A 7 -14.72 -6.01 2.41
CA THR A 7 -15.36 -7.19 1.82
C THR A 7 -15.22 -7.17 0.30
N LEU A 8 -15.63 -8.24 -0.37
CA LEU A 8 -15.66 -8.30 -1.83
C LEU A 8 -16.53 -7.19 -2.45
N ASP A 9 -17.60 -6.78 -1.75
CA ASP A 9 -18.50 -5.71 -2.21
C ASP A 9 -17.84 -4.32 -2.17
N ASP A 10 -16.77 -4.15 -1.41
CA ASP A 10 -16.02 -2.90 -1.34
C ASP A 10 -15.02 -2.74 -2.50
N ILE A 11 -14.68 -3.83 -3.20
CA ILE A 11 -13.63 -3.85 -4.25
C ILE A 11 -13.81 -2.75 -5.30
N PRO A 12 -14.99 -2.54 -5.92
CA PRO A 12 -15.12 -1.51 -6.95
C PRO A 12 -14.73 -0.12 -6.45
N ARG A 13 -15.16 0.23 -5.24
CA ARG A 13 -14.85 1.53 -4.62
C ARG A 13 -13.38 1.67 -4.23
N ILE A 14 -12.73 0.55 -3.83
CA ILE A 14 -11.30 0.54 -3.54
C ILE A 14 -10.49 0.70 -4.84
N VAL A 15 -10.92 0.07 -5.94
CA VAL A 15 -10.28 0.23 -7.25
C VAL A 15 -10.34 1.68 -7.72
N ASP A 16 -11.49 2.36 -7.60
CA ASP A 16 -11.62 3.77 -7.94
C ASP A 16 -10.64 4.64 -7.11
N LEU A 17 -10.55 4.35 -5.81
CA LEU A 17 -9.62 5.04 -4.92
C LEU A 17 -8.15 4.75 -5.24
N TRP A 18 -7.84 3.52 -5.66
CA TRP A 18 -6.50 3.14 -6.10
C TRP A 18 -6.11 3.82 -7.42
N ILE A 19 -7.03 3.98 -8.37
CA ILE A 19 -6.79 4.73 -9.61
C ILE A 19 -6.46 6.19 -9.29
N GLU A 20 -7.19 6.81 -8.36
CA GLU A 20 -6.88 8.16 -7.87
C GLU A 20 -5.48 8.21 -7.24
N PHE A 21 -5.15 7.24 -6.39
CA PHE A 21 -3.84 7.11 -5.77
C PHE A 21 -2.73 6.97 -6.81
N MET A 22 -2.85 6.07 -7.78
CA MET A 22 -1.84 5.86 -8.82
C MET A 22 -1.59 7.12 -9.64
N LYS A 23 -2.65 7.83 -10.02
CA LYS A 23 -2.52 9.10 -10.75
C LYS A 23 -1.78 10.16 -9.94
N GLU A 24 -2.10 10.29 -8.66
CA GLU A 24 -1.42 11.25 -7.77
C GLU A 24 0.05 10.87 -7.57
N HIS A 25 0.32 9.59 -7.30
CA HIS A 25 1.65 9.06 -7.09
C HIS A 25 2.54 9.21 -8.34
N ASP A 26 2.05 8.78 -9.51
CA ASP A 26 2.82 8.85 -10.75
C ASP A 26 3.15 10.31 -11.12
N ASN A 27 2.20 11.22 -10.97
CA ASN A 27 2.45 12.65 -11.19
C ASN A 27 3.54 13.19 -10.26
N LEU A 28 3.51 12.78 -8.99
CA LEU A 28 4.50 13.22 -8.01
C LEU A 28 5.90 12.72 -8.39
N ILE A 29 6.08 11.42 -8.62
CA ILE A 29 7.39 10.85 -8.87
C ILE A 29 7.97 11.21 -10.24
N ILE A 30 7.12 11.32 -11.28
CA ILE A 30 7.54 11.71 -12.63
C ILE A 30 7.94 13.20 -12.67
N ASN A 31 7.28 14.07 -11.91
CA ASN A 31 7.69 15.46 -11.77
C ASN A 31 9.08 15.60 -11.11
N GLU A 32 9.37 14.77 -10.10
CA GLU A 32 10.68 14.74 -9.44
C GLU A 32 11.76 14.13 -10.35
N ASN A 33 11.40 13.09 -11.12
CA ASN A 33 12.31 12.36 -11.98
C ASN A 33 11.64 11.97 -13.31
N PRO A 34 11.76 12.82 -14.36
CA PRO A 34 11.13 12.57 -15.67
C PRO A 34 11.54 11.27 -16.36
N LYS A 35 12.68 10.65 -15.99
CA LYS A 35 13.14 9.36 -16.52
C LYS A 35 12.14 8.23 -16.19
N LEU A 36 11.35 8.39 -15.14
CA LEU A 36 10.37 7.39 -14.70
C LEU A 36 9.18 7.25 -15.65
N LYS A 37 8.93 8.25 -16.49
CA LYS A 37 7.77 8.23 -17.41
C LYS A 37 7.66 6.94 -18.23
N GLU A 38 8.78 6.40 -18.68
CA GLU A 38 8.80 5.17 -19.46
C GLU A 38 8.64 3.90 -18.60
N PHE A 39 9.07 3.95 -17.33
CA PHE A 39 9.01 2.81 -16.41
C PHE A 39 7.67 2.68 -15.69
N GLU A 40 6.89 3.77 -15.62
CA GLU A 40 5.62 3.83 -14.89
C GLU A 40 4.39 3.76 -15.81
N VAL A 41 4.59 3.32 -17.06
CA VAL A 41 3.47 3.10 -18.00
C VAL A 41 2.59 1.97 -17.49
N LYS A 42 1.32 2.27 -17.24
CA LYS A 42 0.33 1.29 -16.78
C LYS A 42 -0.35 0.60 -17.97
N ASP A 43 -0.69 -0.67 -17.78
CA ASP A 43 -1.55 -1.39 -18.73
C ASP A 43 -2.95 -0.76 -18.78
N LYS A 44 -3.57 -0.82 -19.98
CA LYS A 44 -4.94 -0.30 -20.19
C LYS A 44 -6.00 -1.00 -19.32
N ASN A 45 -5.75 -2.23 -18.92
CA ASN A 45 -6.63 -3.04 -18.06
C ASN A 45 -6.21 -2.98 -16.58
N MET A 46 -5.40 -2.01 -16.16
CA MET A 46 -4.84 -1.94 -14.80
C MET A 46 -5.90 -2.03 -13.69
N GLY A 47 -7.08 -1.44 -13.90
CA GLY A 47 -8.16 -1.48 -12.92
C GLY A 47 -8.71 -2.88 -12.70
N GLU A 48 -8.91 -3.65 -13.78
CA GLU A 48 -9.37 -5.04 -13.68
C GLU A 48 -8.29 -5.94 -13.06
N SER A 49 -7.03 -5.75 -13.46
CA SER A 49 -5.91 -6.48 -12.85
C SER A 49 -5.79 -6.21 -11.36
N TYR A 50 -5.97 -4.97 -10.93
CA TYR A 50 -5.94 -4.61 -9.51
C TYR A 50 -7.14 -5.14 -8.73
N LYS A 51 -8.32 -5.21 -9.36
CA LYS A 51 -9.51 -5.83 -8.79
C LYS A 51 -9.27 -7.31 -8.45
N GLU A 52 -8.71 -8.09 -9.39
CA GLU A 52 -8.35 -9.49 -9.14
C GLU A 52 -7.27 -9.62 -8.06
N PHE A 53 -6.30 -8.71 -8.04
CA PHE A 53 -5.28 -8.66 -7.00
C PHE A 53 -5.88 -8.40 -5.60
N LEU A 54 -6.79 -7.43 -5.47
CA LEU A 54 -7.51 -7.17 -4.21
C LEU A 54 -8.32 -8.38 -3.77
N LYS A 55 -9.08 -8.98 -4.71
CA LYS A 55 -9.89 -10.16 -4.44
C LYS A 55 -9.06 -11.30 -3.87
N SER A 56 -7.93 -11.61 -4.50
CA SER A 56 -7.05 -12.69 -4.04
C SER A 56 -6.53 -12.47 -2.62
N HIS A 57 -6.32 -11.22 -2.20
CA HIS A 57 -5.84 -10.90 -0.85
C HIS A 57 -6.96 -10.83 0.18
N ILE A 58 -8.17 -10.40 -0.20
CA ILE A 58 -9.35 -10.43 0.69
C ILE A 58 -9.78 -11.87 0.99
N GLU A 59 -9.67 -12.77 0.01
CA GLU A 59 -10.01 -14.20 0.16
C GLU A 59 -8.89 -15.02 0.83
N SER A 60 -7.68 -14.48 0.93
CA SER A 60 -6.53 -15.18 1.50
C SER A 60 -6.45 -15.01 3.02
N PRO A 61 -6.16 -16.08 3.78
CA PRO A 61 -5.86 -15.96 5.21
C PRO A 61 -4.57 -15.16 5.50
N ASP A 62 -3.71 -15.01 4.50
CA ASP A 62 -2.45 -14.27 4.57
C ASP A 62 -2.56 -12.85 3.97
N GLY A 63 -3.78 -12.37 3.69
CA GLY A 63 -4.05 -11.04 3.17
C GLY A 63 -5.17 -10.33 3.92
N ILE A 64 -5.18 -9.01 3.90
CA ILE A 64 -6.25 -8.17 4.44
C ILE A 64 -6.25 -6.81 3.78
N VAL A 65 -7.43 -6.22 3.63
CA VAL A 65 -7.58 -4.82 3.25
C VAL A 65 -8.37 -4.11 4.34
N PHE A 66 -7.78 -3.07 4.92
CA PHE A 66 -8.52 -2.15 5.79
C PHE A 66 -9.01 -0.96 4.97
N ILE A 67 -10.26 -0.56 5.19
CA ILE A 67 -10.82 0.67 4.62
C ILE A 67 -11.20 1.65 5.72
N VAL A 68 -11.07 2.92 5.38
CA VAL A 68 -11.57 4.03 6.20
C VAL A 68 -12.82 4.58 5.54
N GLN A 69 -13.93 4.48 6.23
CA GLN A 69 -15.22 4.96 5.75
C GLN A 69 -15.66 6.18 6.56
N GLU A 70 -16.05 7.23 5.88
CA GLU A 70 -16.73 8.40 6.46
C GLU A 70 -18.04 8.62 5.71
N ASN A 71 -19.15 8.59 6.43
CA ASN A 71 -20.49 8.45 5.86
C ASN A 71 -20.55 7.19 4.98
N GLU A 72 -20.86 7.30 3.71
CA GLU A 72 -20.87 6.18 2.76
C GLU A 72 -19.65 6.13 1.86
N GLU A 73 -18.70 7.07 2.03
CA GLU A 73 -17.51 7.19 1.20
C GLU A 73 -16.30 6.43 1.80
N ILE A 74 -15.56 5.70 0.97
CA ILE A 74 -14.24 5.18 1.32
C ILE A 74 -13.22 6.28 1.07
N VAL A 75 -12.60 6.77 2.15
CA VAL A 75 -11.68 7.91 2.13
C VAL A 75 -10.21 7.52 2.30
N GLY A 76 -9.94 6.25 2.55
CA GLY A 76 -8.59 5.70 2.66
C GLY A 76 -8.62 4.19 2.75
N TYR A 77 -7.50 3.56 2.47
CA TYR A 77 -7.34 2.12 2.60
C TYR A 77 -5.89 1.73 2.85
N ALA A 78 -5.69 0.51 3.31
CA ALA A 78 -4.40 -0.17 3.38
C ALA A 78 -4.56 -1.61 2.92
N LEU A 79 -3.71 -2.04 1.98
CA LEU A 79 -3.59 -3.43 1.54
C LEU A 79 -2.36 -4.06 2.17
N LEU A 80 -2.55 -5.14 2.88
CA LEU A 80 -1.52 -5.85 3.63
C LEU A 80 -1.56 -7.33 3.28
N PHE A 81 -0.39 -7.96 3.24
CA PHE A 81 -0.31 -9.41 3.12
C PHE A 81 1.00 -9.96 3.68
N ILE A 82 1.05 -11.26 3.86
CA ILE A 82 2.23 -11.98 4.29
C ILE A 82 2.85 -12.63 3.05
N LYS A 83 4.13 -12.47 2.87
CA LYS A 83 4.86 -13.12 1.77
C LYS A 83 6.07 -13.90 2.29
N ASP A 84 6.48 -14.85 1.48
CA ASP A 84 7.69 -15.64 1.77
C ASP A 84 8.95 -14.81 1.54
N GLU A 85 9.91 -14.99 2.41
CA GLU A 85 11.28 -14.51 2.25
C GLU A 85 12.14 -15.57 1.55
N ILE A 86 13.30 -15.15 1.08
CA ILE A 86 14.27 -16.09 0.48
C ILE A 86 14.65 -17.16 1.51
N PRO A 87 14.72 -18.45 1.12
CA PRO A 87 14.91 -19.56 2.06
C PRO A 87 16.17 -19.50 2.93
N ILE A 88 17.13 -18.65 2.59
CA ILE A 88 18.38 -18.46 3.36
C ILE A 88 18.16 -17.70 4.67
N TYR A 89 17.05 -16.95 4.81
CA TYR A 89 16.79 -16.22 6.04
C TYR A 89 16.15 -17.10 7.11
N GLN A 90 16.46 -16.80 8.37
CA GLN A 90 15.86 -17.48 9.51
C GLN A 90 14.33 -17.24 9.58
N ASN A 91 13.91 -16.01 9.36
CA ASN A 91 12.49 -15.67 9.25
C ASN A 91 12.04 -15.96 7.81
N LYS A 92 11.16 -16.95 7.66
CA LYS A 92 10.70 -17.42 6.36
C LYS A 92 9.57 -16.58 5.77
N LYS A 93 8.92 -15.78 6.61
CA LYS A 93 7.80 -14.91 6.23
C LYS A 93 8.00 -13.49 6.73
N ILE A 94 7.47 -12.53 5.99
CA ILE A 94 7.49 -11.11 6.32
C ILE A 94 6.12 -10.50 6.04
N GLY A 95 5.68 -9.59 6.91
CA GLY A 95 4.53 -8.75 6.63
C GLY A 95 4.87 -7.73 5.54
N TYR A 96 3.96 -7.50 4.62
CA TYR A 96 4.13 -6.59 3.49
C TYR A 96 2.98 -5.59 3.43
N ALA A 97 3.27 -4.34 3.76
CA ALA A 97 2.33 -3.23 3.63
C ALA A 97 2.45 -2.68 2.20
N SER A 98 1.62 -3.22 1.29
CA SER A 98 1.67 -2.91 -0.14
C SER A 98 1.22 -1.49 -0.43
N ASP A 99 0.02 -1.15 0.04
CA ASP A 99 -0.59 0.14 -0.20
C ASP A 99 -1.07 0.76 1.11
N LEU A 100 -0.91 2.07 1.22
CA LEU A 100 -1.54 2.90 2.22
C LEU A 100 -1.86 4.25 1.59
N TYR A 101 -3.13 4.53 1.42
CA TYR A 101 -3.58 5.77 0.82
C TYR A 101 -4.71 6.43 1.60
N VAL A 102 -4.71 7.75 1.64
CA VAL A 102 -5.79 8.58 2.19
C VAL A 102 -6.05 9.72 1.20
N LYS A 103 -7.31 9.91 0.84
CA LYS A 103 -7.75 11.01 -0.03
C LYS A 103 -7.24 12.35 0.48
N LYS A 104 -6.84 13.21 -0.44
CA LYS A 104 -6.20 14.50 -0.15
C LYS A 104 -6.97 15.34 0.87
N ASN A 105 -8.29 15.44 0.71
CA ASN A 105 -9.16 16.26 1.57
C ASN A 105 -9.34 15.67 2.99
N PHE A 106 -8.89 14.45 3.21
CA PHE A 106 -8.98 13.75 4.51
C PHE A 106 -7.64 13.60 5.20
N ARG A 107 -6.55 14.11 4.62
CA ARG A 107 -5.20 14.09 5.21
C ARG A 107 -5.07 15.04 6.41
N ASN A 108 -3.99 14.88 7.15
CA ASN A 108 -3.69 15.66 8.37
C ASN A 108 -4.69 15.49 9.52
N LYS A 109 -5.53 14.44 9.46
CA LYS A 109 -6.50 14.06 10.50
C LYS A 109 -6.09 12.79 11.26
N GLY A 110 -4.83 12.35 11.12
CA GLY A 110 -4.31 11.15 11.79
C GLY A 110 -4.76 9.82 11.19
N ILE A 111 -5.45 9.81 10.04
CA ILE A 111 -6.02 8.60 9.43
C ILE A 111 -4.92 7.59 9.06
N SER A 112 -3.85 8.05 8.42
CA SER A 112 -2.73 7.17 8.03
C SER A 112 -2.06 6.51 9.24
N SER A 113 -1.94 7.23 10.36
CA SER A 113 -1.41 6.66 11.61
C SER A 113 -2.33 5.58 12.18
N LYS A 114 -3.64 5.78 12.13
CA LYS A 114 -4.61 4.77 12.57
C LYS A 114 -4.60 3.53 11.67
N LEU A 115 -4.47 3.71 10.34
CA LEU A 115 -4.30 2.59 9.41
C LEU A 115 -3.00 1.83 9.68
N ARG A 116 -1.88 2.55 9.90
CA ARG A 116 -0.61 1.94 10.32
C ARG A 116 -0.76 1.12 11.59
N ASP A 117 -1.42 1.67 12.61
CA ASP A 117 -1.59 0.98 13.88
C ASP A 117 -2.39 -0.31 13.71
N LYS A 118 -3.48 -0.27 12.93
CA LYS A 118 -4.25 -1.47 12.55
C LYS A 118 -3.43 -2.48 11.75
N ALA A 119 -2.59 -2.00 10.84
CA ALA A 119 -1.70 -2.85 10.07
C ALA A 119 -0.68 -3.59 10.97
N LEU A 120 -0.04 -2.85 11.88
CA LEU A 120 0.95 -3.44 12.79
C LEU A 120 0.30 -4.40 13.80
N GLU A 121 -0.91 -4.12 14.28
CA GLU A 121 -1.71 -5.02 15.12
C GLU A 121 -1.95 -6.35 14.39
N TRP A 122 -2.48 -6.30 13.15
CA TRP A 122 -2.75 -7.48 12.34
C TRP A 122 -1.48 -8.31 12.05
N PHE A 123 -0.38 -7.68 11.66
CA PHE A 123 0.88 -8.39 11.46
C PHE A 123 1.38 -9.06 12.73
N LYS A 124 1.22 -8.42 13.88
CA LYS A 124 1.57 -8.99 15.19
C LYS A 124 0.71 -10.21 15.52
N GLU A 125 -0.61 -10.14 15.31
CA GLU A 125 -1.53 -11.25 15.48
C GLU A 125 -1.19 -12.44 14.59
N LYS A 126 -0.71 -12.16 13.36
CA LYS A 126 -0.19 -13.16 12.41
C LYS A 126 1.21 -13.68 12.77
N GLY A 127 1.81 -13.24 13.86
CA GLY A 127 3.13 -13.68 14.31
C GLY A 127 4.30 -13.13 13.51
N MET A 128 4.09 -12.05 12.74
CA MET A 128 5.18 -11.44 11.98
C MET A 128 6.13 -10.67 12.89
N LYS A 129 7.44 -10.91 12.71
CA LYS A 129 8.49 -10.19 13.45
C LYS A 129 8.96 -8.94 12.70
N PHE A 130 8.82 -8.93 11.39
CA PHE A 130 9.25 -7.85 10.50
C PHE A 130 8.16 -7.48 9.52
N VAL A 131 8.13 -6.20 9.16
CA VAL A 131 7.22 -5.64 8.16
C VAL A 131 8.05 -4.85 7.15
N ALA A 132 7.80 -5.09 5.87
CA ALA A 132 8.33 -4.29 4.77
C ALA A 132 7.23 -3.40 4.19
N ALA A 133 7.61 -2.18 3.80
CA ALA A 133 6.77 -1.26 3.05
C ALA A 133 7.57 -0.76 1.84
N PRO A 134 7.18 -1.12 0.62
CA PRO A 134 7.86 -0.64 -0.58
C PRO A 134 7.52 0.84 -0.79
N LEU A 135 8.54 1.64 -1.04
CA LEU A 135 8.40 3.05 -1.36
C LEU A 135 9.17 3.38 -2.63
N HIS A 136 8.60 4.24 -3.47
CA HIS A 136 9.35 4.79 -4.58
C HIS A 136 10.40 5.79 -4.06
N SER A 137 11.64 5.70 -4.55
CA SER A 137 12.77 6.53 -4.08
C SER A 137 12.52 8.04 -4.17
N ASP A 138 11.74 8.46 -5.17
CA ASP A 138 11.38 9.86 -5.39
C ASP A 138 10.14 10.32 -4.61
N ASN A 139 9.45 9.41 -3.91
CA ASN A 139 8.37 9.76 -3.00
C ASN A 139 8.90 10.15 -1.60
N LYS A 140 9.59 11.28 -1.55
CA LYS A 140 10.25 11.79 -0.34
C LYS A 140 9.27 12.05 0.81
N PHE A 141 8.03 12.43 0.48
CA PHE A 141 7.00 12.65 1.49
C PHE A 141 6.66 11.35 2.21
N ALA A 142 6.29 10.29 1.49
CA ALA A 142 6.00 8.99 2.09
C ALA A 142 7.21 8.45 2.85
N HIS A 143 8.43 8.55 2.27
CA HIS A 143 9.66 8.14 2.94
C HIS A 143 9.84 8.84 4.30
N SER A 144 9.63 10.16 4.37
CA SER A 144 9.72 10.90 5.63
C SER A 144 8.69 10.45 6.67
N VAL A 145 7.48 10.11 6.23
CA VAL A 145 6.41 9.60 7.11
C VAL A 145 6.79 8.23 7.68
N TYR A 146 7.24 7.29 6.84
CA TYR A 146 7.65 5.96 7.30
C TYR A 146 8.85 6.01 8.24
N LYS A 147 9.82 6.91 7.99
CA LYS A 147 10.94 7.16 8.93
C LYS A 147 10.44 7.60 10.31
N LYS A 148 9.47 8.52 10.37
CA LYS A 148 8.84 8.94 11.65
C LYS A 148 8.09 7.79 12.34
N TRP A 149 7.62 6.80 11.58
CA TRP A 149 7.00 5.59 12.12
C TRP A 149 8.00 4.50 12.54
N GLY A 150 9.31 4.78 12.47
CA GLY A 150 10.37 3.87 12.89
C GLY A 150 10.85 2.89 11.82
N PHE A 151 10.42 3.05 10.56
CA PHE A 151 10.98 2.29 9.46
C PHE A 151 12.37 2.82 9.09
N PHE A 152 13.20 1.95 8.53
CA PHE A 152 14.53 2.31 8.01
C PHE A 152 14.74 1.74 6.60
N ASP A 153 15.68 2.34 5.85
CA ASP A 153 15.98 1.91 4.50
C ASP A 153 16.70 0.56 4.54
N TYR A 154 16.10 -0.44 3.90
CA TYR A 154 16.61 -1.81 3.95
C TYR A 154 17.22 -2.27 2.62
N LYS A 155 16.58 -1.96 1.49
CA LYS A 155 17.04 -2.33 0.14
C LYS A 155 16.87 -1.17 -0.82
N ILE A 156 17.75 -1.11 -1.81
CA ILE A 156 17.63 -0.20 -2.96
C ILE A 156 17.42 -1.05 -4.20
N GLU A 157 16.43 -0.75 -5.01
CA GLU A 157 16.22 -1.31 -6.34
C GLU A 157 16.73 -0.32 -7.39
N MET A 158 17.55 -0.81 -8.33
CA MET A 158 18.06 -0.02 -9.44
C MET A 158 17.51 -0.58 -10.75
N ARG A 159 17.08 0.30 -11.65
CA ARG A 159 16.57 -0.06 -12.98
C ARG A 159 17.34 0.63 -14.08
N LYS A 160 17.47 -0.05 -15.21
CA LYS A 160 18.12 0.45 -16.42
C LYS A 160 17.30 0.03 -17.64
N LYS A 161 17.07 0.97 -18.55
CA LYS A 161 16.57 0.65 -19.90
C LYS A 161 17.71 0.05 -20.73
N ILE A 162 17.44 -1.02 -21.46
CA ILE A 162 18.37 -1.70 -22.36
C ILE A 162 18.06 -1.30 -23.80
#